data_5341342e212f7c59b5fa2f7ad52de47c
#
_entry.id   5341342e212f7c59b5fa2f7ad52de47c
#
_cell.length_a   1.000
_cell.length_b   1.000
_cell.length_c   1.000
_cell.angle_alpha   90.00
_cell.angle_beta   90.00
_cell.angle_gamma   90.00
#
_symmetry.space_group_name_H-M   'P 1'
#
loop_
_entity.id
_entity.type
_entity.pdbx_description
1 polymer ?
#
loop_
_entity_poly.entity_id
_entity_poly.type
_entity_poly.pdbx_seq_one_letter_code
_entity_poly.pdbx_strand_id
1 'polypeptide(L)'
;MQITSFNPLILAADPESTIKLFEDLGVERRHTKEEVEGRDDTVGVRMKHENGFYVDIVSAPNTKQDSMTIRMNVRDFDEAKALLEEHGFTPSVQGEATDKSMRSIGMFSPTGFSFSLVEHIRH
;
A
#
# COMPACT_ATOMS: atom_id res chain seq x y z
N MET A 1 4.51 -18.39 -6.97
CA MET A 1 4.78 -17.11 -6.28
C MET A 1 3.93 -17.04 -5.03
N GLN A 2 4.50 -16.56 -3.92
CA GLN A 2 3.75 -16.47 -2.67
C GLN A 2 3.32 -15.03 -2.39
N ILE A 3 2.01 -14.86 -2.30
CA ILE A 3 1.39 -13.60 -1.86
C ILE A 3 1.04 -13.78 -0.38
N THR A 4 1.52 -12.87 0.46
CA THR A 4 1.31 -12.96 1.91
C THR A 4 0.23 -12.00 2.42
N SER A 5 -0.12 -10.99 1.65
CA SER A 5 -1.22 -10.08 1.96
C SER A 5 -1.75 -9.49 0.66
N PHE A 6 -3.06 -9.27 0.60
CA PHE A 6 -3.73 -8.74 -0.59
C PHE A 6 -4.97 -7.98 -0.11
N ASN A 7 -4.90 -6.65 -0.14
CA ASN A 7 -5.97 -5.84 0.44
C ASN A 7 -6.01 -4.44 -0.18
N PRO A 8 -7.15 -3.74 -0.06
CA PRO A 8 -7.23 -2.36 -0.54
C PRO A 8 -6.29 -1.45 0.26
N LEU A 9 -5.68 -0.50 -0.43
CA LEU A 9 -4.91 0.59 0.15
C LEU A 9 -5.48 1.89 -0.37
N ILE A 10 -5.91 2.76 0.54
CA ILE A 10 -6.49 4.05 0.22
C ILE A 10 -5.46 5.14 0.45
N LEU A 11 -5.16 5.89 -0.61
CA LEU A 11 -4.32 7.09 -0.53
C LEU A 11 -5.27 8.24 -0.23
N ALA A 12 -5.27 8.69 1.02
CA ALA A 12 -6.30 9.60 1.52
C ALA A 12 -5.81 11.04 1.63
N ALA A 13 -6.61 11.96 1.12
CA ALA A 13 -6.36 13.39 1.28
C ALA A 13 -6.55 13.83 2.74
N ASP A 14 -7.52 13.21 3.41
CA ASP A 14 -7.79 13.44 4.84
C ASP A 14 -7.85 12.08 5.54
N PRO A 15 -6.69 11.53 5.93
CA PRO A 15 -6.64 10.18 6.49
C PRO A 15 -7.42 10.02 7.79
N GLU A 16 -7.50 11.04 8.63
CA GLU A 16 -8.23 10.92 9.90
C GLU A 16 -9.73 10.70 9.68
N SER A 17 -10.33 11.39 8.72
CA SER A 17 -11.74 11.17 8.37
C SER A 17 -11.97 9.79 7.82
N THR A 18 -11.06 9.30 6.99
CA THR A 18 -11.15 7.97 6.39
C THR A 18 -11.00 6.88 7.45
N ILE A 19 -10.05 7.05 8.36
CA ILE A 19 -9.83 6.11 9.47
C ILE A 19 -11.08 6.05 10.35
N LYS A 20 -11.66 7.21 10.67
CA LYS A 20 -12.87 7.25 11.49
C LYS A 20 -14.04 6.53 10.81
N LEU A 21 -14.19 6.68 9.51
CA LEU A 21 -15.20 5.94 8.77
C LEU A 21 -15.04 4.43 8.96
N PHE A 22 -13.82 3.93 8.77
CA PHE A 22 -13.57 2.49 8.92
C PHE A 22 -13.72 2.02 10.37
N GLU A 23 -13.37 2.85 11.35
CA GLU A 23 -13.62 2.52 12.76
C GLU A 23 -15.14 2.40 13.00
N ASP A 24 -15.94 3.29 12.45
CA ASP A 24 -17.39 3.24 12.57
C ASP A 24 -17.97 2.00 11.86
N LEU A 25 -17.28 1.48 10.83
CA LEU A 25 -17.66 0.25 10.15
C LEU A 25 -17.20 -1.01 10.89
N GLY A 26 -16.49 -0.87 12.01
CA GLY A 26 -16.03 -2.01 12.81
C GLY A 26 -14.61 -2.48 12.50
N VAL A 27 -13.84 -1.68 11.78
CA VAL A 27 -12.45 -2.00 11.47
C VAL A 27 -11.53 -1.30 12.46
N GLU A 28 -10.61 -2.02 13.07
CA GLU A 28 -9.77 -1.48 14.15
C GLU A 28 -8.35 -1.21 13.68
N ARG A 29 -7.74 -0.16 14.23
CA ARG A 29 -6.32 0.10 14.00
C ARG A 29 -5.48 -1.02 14.60
N ARG A 30 -4.54 -1.54 13.84
CA ARG A 30 -3.63 -2.58 14.30
C ARG A 30 -2.18 -2.16 14.29
N HIS A 31 -1.82 -1.30 13.33
CA HIS A 31 -0.44 -0.86 13.17
C HIS A 31 -0.44 0.52 12.55
N THR A 32 0.35 1.43 13.11
CA THR A 32 0.52 2.78 12.58
C THR A 32 1.99 2.99 12.26
N LYS A 33 2.28 3.40 11.04
CA LYS A 33 3.62 3.82 10.63
C LYS A 33 3.57 5.32 10.38
N GLU A 34 4.14 6.09 11.27
CA GLU A 34 4.07 7.55 11.22
C GLU A 34 5.05 8.17 10.23
N GLU A 35 6.15 7.47 9.95
CA GLU A 35 7.17 7.95 9.02
C GLU A 35 7.54 6.86 8.04
N VAL A 36 7.66 7.25 6.79
CA VAL A 36 8.32 6.44 5.77
C VAL A 36 9.66 7.09 5.51
N GLU A 37 10.74 6.32 5.47
CA GLU A 37 12.09 6.84 5.27
C GLU A 37 12.13 7.70 4.01
N GLY A 38 12.59 8.94 4.15
CA GLY A 38 12.60 9.92 3.07
C GLY A 38 11.29 10.67 2.84
N ARG A 39 10.25 10.43 3.66
CA ARG A 39 8.94 11.09 3.54
C ARG A 39 8.38 11.38 4.93
N ASP A 40 8.80 12.49 5.50
CA ASP A 40 8.48 12.85 6.89
C ASP A 40 6.99 13.10 7.14
N ASP A 41 6.23 13.39 6.09
CA ASP A 41 4.81 13.73 6.17
C ASP A 41 3.87 12.56 5.86
N THR A 42 4.41 11.36 5.66
CA THR A 42 3.60 10.19 5.31
C THR A 42 3.20 9.42 6.55
N VAL A 43 1.91 9.20 6.71
CA VAL A 43 1.34 8.39 7.79
C VAL A 43 0.64 7.18 7.16
N GLY A 44 1.00 5.99 7.62
CA GLY A 44 0.35 4.75 7.19
C GLY A 44 -0.30 4.04 8.37
N VAL A 45 -1.57 3.71 8.24
CA VAL A 45 -2.33 2.99 9.26
C VAL A 45 -2.88 1.70 8.66
N ARG A 46 -2.55 0.58 9.28
CA ARG A 46 -3.13 -0.70 8.91
C ARG A 46 -4.30 -0.99 9.83
N MET A 47 -5.45 -1.28 9.23
CA MET A 47 -6.67 -1.57 9.96
C MET A 47 -7.11 -3.00 9.67
N LYS A 48 -7.70 -3.65 10.67
CA LYS A 48 -8.14 -5.05 10.56
C LYS A 48 -9.56 -5.21 11.09
N HIS A 49 -10.38 -5.91 10.34
CA HIS A 49 -11.71 -6.34 10.78
C HIS A 49 -11.61 -7.70 11.48
N GLU A 50 -12.52 -7.97 12.41
CA GLU A 50 -12.55 -9.24 13.14
C GLU A 50 -12.68 -10.46 12.24
N ASN A 51 -13.25 -10.31 11.05
CA ASN A 51 -13.33 -11.38 10.05
C ASN A 51 -12.02 -11.65 9.33
N GLY A 52 -10.97 -10.89 9.61
CA GLY A 52 -9.63 -11.16 9.14
C GLY A 52 -9.17 -10.34 7.94
N PHE A 53 -10.00 -9.52 7.33
CA PHE A 53 -9.55 -8.68 6.22
C PHE A 53 -8.91 -7.38 6.70
N TYR A 54 -8.10 -6.80 5.84
CA TYR A 54 -7.34 -5.59 6.12
C TYR A 54 -7.70 -4.47 5.15
N VAL A 55 -7.54 -3.24 5.62
CA VAL A 55 -7.45 -2.06 4.75
C VAL A 55 -6.29 -1.21 5.25
N ASP A 56 -5.50 -0.69 4.32
CA ASP A 56 -4.41 0.24 4.64
C ASP A 56 -4.83 1.64 4.23
N ILE A 57 -4.56 2.61 5.09
CA ILE A 57 -4.85 4.02 4.82
C ILE A 57 -3.55 4.78 4.95
N VAL A 58 -3.16 5.44 3.86
CA VAL A 58 -1.90 6.18 3.78
C VAL A 58 -2.22 7.63 3.44
N SER A 59 -1.59 8.55 4.13
CA SER A 59 -1.76 9.96 3.82
C SER A 59 -1.14 10.28 2.47
N ALA A 60 -1.86 11.03 1.68
CA ALA A 60 -1.37 11.53 0.39
C ALA A 60 -1.38 13.05 0.43
N PRO A 61 -0.33 13.67 0.99
CA PRO A 61 -0.27 15.12 1.11
C PRO A 61 -0.27 15.77 -0.27
N ASN A 62 -0.82 16.96 -0.35
CA ASN A 62 -0.91 17.74 -1.59
C ASN A 62 -1.88 17.17 -2.62
N THR A 63 -2.73 16.21 -2.23
CA THR A 63 -3.81 15.77 -3.10
C THR A 63 -5.16 16.22 -2.53
N LYS A 64 -6.09 16.51 -3.41
CA LYS A 64 -7.45 16.91 -3.02
C LYS A 64 -8.44 15.78 -3.23
N GLN A 65 -8.00 14.68 -3.80
CA GLN A 65 -8.85 13.55 -4.14
C GLN A 65 -8.20 12.24 -3.70
N ASP A 66 -8.99 11.41 -3.03
CA ASP A 66 -8.53 10.08 -2.65
C ASP A 66 -8.35 9.22 -3.88
N SER A 67 -7.41 8.29 -3.77
CA SER A 67 -7.25 7.24 -4.77
C SER A 67 -7.07 5.92 -4.06
N MET A 68 -7.24 4.83 -4.80
CA MET A 68 -7.15 3.49 -4.23
C MET A 68 -6.28 2.60 -5.10
N THR A 69 -5.48 1.80 -4.46
CA THR A 69 -4.70 0.75 -5.09
C THR A 69 -4.87 -0.54 -4.32
N ILE A 70 -4.39 -1.63 -4.85
CA ILE A 70 -4.39 -2.92 -4.16
C ILE A 70 -2.99 -3.14 -3.61
N ARG A 71 -2.88 -3.27 -2.29
CA ARG A 71 -1.62 -3.64 -1.67
C ARG A 71 -1.42 -5.15 -1.79
N MET A 72 -0.29 -5.54 -2.35
CA MET A 72 0.07 -6.94 -2.51
C MET A 72 1.46 -7.17 -1.91
N ASN A 73 1.49 -7.85 -0.78
CA ASN A 73 2.75 -8.24 -0.15
C ASN A 73 3.18 -9.59 -0.70
N VAL A 74 4.44 -9.69 -1.10
CA VAL A 74 4.99 -10.89 -1.72
C VAL A 74 6.30 -11.29 -1.05
N ARG A 75 6.71 -12.53 -1.22
CA ARG A 75 7.99 -13.00 -0.68
C ARG A 75 9.14 -12.73 -1.63
N ASP A 76 8.89 -12.68 -2.93
CA ASP A 76 9.93 -12.40 -3.94
C ASP A 76 9.49 -11.22 -4.78
N PHE A 77 10.01 -10.05 -4.43
CA PHE A 77 9.68 -8.79 -5.08
C PHE A 77 10.05 -8.78 -6.57
N ASP A 78 11.27 -9.26 -6.88
CA ASP A 78 11.75 -9.20 -8.26
C ASP A 78 10.96 -10.13 -9.19
N GLU A 79 10.61 -11.33 -8.70
CA GLU A 79 9.76 -12.25 -9.43
C GLU A 79 8.38 -11.64 -9.71
N ALA A 80 7.76 -11.06 -8.68
CA ALA A 80 6.44 -10.44 -8.83
C ALA A 80 6.47 -9.26 -9.79
N LYS A 81 7.48 -8.41 -9.67
CA LYS A 81 7.63 -7.25 -10.55
C LYS A 81 7.79 -7.69 -12.01
N ALA A 82 8.64 -8.69 -12.25
CA ALA A 82 8.86 -9.22 -13.60
C ALA A 82 7.57 -9.80 -14.19
N LEU A 83 6.80 -10.52 -13.38
CA LEU A 83 5.52 -11.09 -13.83
C LEU A 83 4.53 -9.99 -14.20
N LEU A 84 4.44 -8.94 -13.40
CA LEU A 84 3.57 -7.81 -13.71
C LEU A 84 4.02 -7.11 -14.99
N GLU A 85 5.31 -6.94 -15.19
CA GLU A 85 5.85 -6.35 -16.42
C GLU A 85 5.52 -7.19 -17.65
N GLU A 86 5.53 -8.51 -17.54
CA GLU A 86 5.10 -9.41 -18.61
C GLU A 86 3.63 -9.18 -18.98
N HIS A 87 2.80 -8.77 -18.05
CA HIS A 87 1.40 -8.45 -18.28
C HIS A 87 1.17 -6.99 -18.68
N GLY A 88 2.24 -6.27 -18.99
CA GLY A 88 2.14 -4.89 -19.48
C GLY A 88 2.08 -3.83 -18.39
N PHE A 89 2.28 -4.19 -17.13
CA PHE A 89 2.33 -3.21 -16.06
C PHE A 89 3.62 -2.39 -16.14
N THR A 90 3.51 -1.12 -15.78
CA THR A 90 4.64 -0.20 -15.77
C THR A 90 4.83 0.39 -14.36
N PRO A 91 6.09 0.60 -13.94
CA PRO A 91 6.33 1.18 -12.63
C PRO A 91 5.90 2.64 -12.56
N SER A 92 5.57 3.09 -11.35
CA SER A 92 5.26 4.50 -11.11
C SER A 92 6.48 5.37 -11.41
N VAL A 93 6.25 6.66 -11.70
CA VAL A 93 7.33 7.61 -11.97
C VAL A 93 8.24 7.82 -10.76
N GLN A 94 7.73 7.56 -9.56
CA GLN A 94 8.52 7.67 -8.33
C GLN A 94 9.48 6.50 -8.14
N GLY A 95 9.26 5.39 -8.86
CA GLY A 95 10.11 4.22 -8.80
C GLY A 95 10.01 3.47 -7.48
N GLU A 96 11.01 2.62 -7.24
CA GLU A 96 11.06 1.78 -6.05
C GLU A 96 11.42 2.59 -4.81
N ALA A 97 10.69 2.37 -3.72
CA ALA A 97 11.02 2.90 -2.40
C ALA A 97 11.54 1.74 -1.54
N THR A 98 12.72 1.92 -0.97
CA THR A 98 13.37 0.89 -0.14
C THR A 98 13.79 1.49 1.17
N ASP A 99 13.44 0.84 2.26
CA ASP A 99 13.97 1.17 3.59
C ASP A 99 14.52 -0.10 4.25
N LYS A 100 14.85 -0.03 5.54
CA LYS A 100 15.44 -1.16 6.26
C LYS A 100 14.49 -2.34 6.40
N SER A 101 13.19 -2.11 6.29
CA SER A 101 12.17 -3.11 6.57
C SER A 101 11.40 -3.56 5.34
N MET A 102 11.44 -2.80 4.23
CA MET A 102 10.66 -3.19 3.06
C MET A 102 11.14 -2.55 1.76
N ARG A 103 10.76 -3.20 0.66
CA ARG A 103 10.83 -2.66 -0.69
C ARG A 103 9.40 -2.48 -1.18
N SER A 104 9.12 -1.39 -1.87
CA SER A 104 7.79 -1.17 -2.45
C SER A 104 7.88 -0.42 -3.76
N ILE A 105 6.90 -0.65 -4.63
CA ILE A 105 6.77 0.07 -5.90
C ILE A 105 5.30 0.07 -6.32
N GLY A 106 4.85 1.19 -6.86
CA GLY A 106 3.56 1.24 -7.53
C GLY A 106 3.70 0.68 -8.95
N MET A 107 2.80 -0.23 -9.33
CA MET A 107 2.77 -0.83 -10.66
C MET A 107 1.41 -0.58 -11.27
N PHE A 108 1.38 0.04 -12.44
CA PHE A 108 0.16 0.44 -13.13
C PHE A 108 -0.14 -0.48 -14.29
N SER A 109 -1.39 -0.98 -14.33
CA SER A 109 -1.86 -1.82 -15.43
C SER A 109 -2.00 -1.01 -16.72
N PRO A 110 -2.00 -1.69 -17.87
CA PRO A 110 -2.24 -1.02 -19.15
C PRO A 110 -3.60 -0.33 -19.23
N THR A 111 -4.57 -0.75 -18.38
CA THR A 111 -5.95 -0.27 -18.42
C THR A 111 -6.33 0.58 -17.22
N GLY A 112 -5.39 0.87 -16.30
CA GLY A 112 -5.56 1.93 -15.34
C GLY A 112 -5.63 1.56 -13.86
N PHE A 113 -5.80 0.29 -13.47
CA PHE A 113 -5.71 -0.02 -12.05
C PHE A 113 -4.25 -0.22 -11.62
N SER A 114 -4.01 -0.31 -10.33
CA SER A 114 -2.63 -0.40 -9.86
C SER A 114 -2.48 -1.33 -8.67
N PHE A 115 -1.25 -1.82 -8.50
CA PHE A 115 -0.81 -2.50 -7.29
C PHE A 115 0.22 -1.65 -6.56
N SER A 116 0.17 -1.71 -5.23
CA SER A 116 1.31 -1.35 -4.39
C SER A 116 1.99 -2.67 -4.04
N LEU A 117 3.08 -2.96 -4.74
CA LEU A 117 3.84 -4.21 -4.57
C LEU A 117 4.83 -4.02 -3.42
N VAL A 118 4.79 -4.91 -2.44
CA VAL A 118 5.58 -4.77 -1.21
C VAL A 118 6.23 -6.09 -0.84
N GLU A 119 7.51 -6.02 -0.43
CA GLU A 119 8.20 -7.14 0.19
C GLU A 119 8.78 -6.66 1.51
N HIS A 120 8.48 -7.37 2.60
CA HIS A 120 9.10 -7.11 3.89
C HIS A 120 10.46 -7.78 3.94
N ILE A 121 11.48 -6.98 4.24
CA ILE A 121 12.85 -7.46 4.34
C ILE A 121 13.10 -7.93 5.77
N ARG A 122 13.51 -9.19 5.90
CA ARG A 122 13.84 -9.79 7.19
C ARG A 122 15.35 -9.84 7.34
N HIS A 123 15.83 -9.33 8.45
CA HIS A 123 17.26 -9.36 8.79
C HIS A 123 17.53 -10.41 9.85
#